data_dcdfd58bbe5e530ac6ceb40e6dd6de1b
#
_entry.id   dcdfd58bbe5e530ac6ceb40e6dd6de1b
#
_cell.length_a   1.000
_cell.length_b   1.000
_cell.length_c   1.000
_cell.angle_alpha   90.00
_cell.angle_beta   90.00
_cell.angle_gamma   90.00
#
_symmetry.space_group_name_H-M   'P 1'
#
loop_
_entity.id
_entity.type
_entity.pdbx_description
1 polymer ?
#
loop_
_entity_poly.entity_id
_entity_poly.type
_entity_poly.pdbx_seq_one_letter_code
_entity_poly.pdbx_strand_id
1 'polypeptide(L)'
;MRALHTLAAGLLLVSGQALAEGSVLFIGNSFTFGAGSAVRFYRADTVTDLNNLGIGGAPALFKSFTQQAGLDYDVYVETEPGSGLDFHLANRLGLIARRPWDTVVMHGQSTLDFDAPGSPAKLVATAQQMAEILVDRNPDVDIHLMATWSRADETYPEDGAWAGQPIEAMANDVRAAYDAASAAPNVRGVIPVGEAWTRAMTTGVADANPYDGIDFGKVDLWTYDQYHASTFGYYLEALVVFGRLTGLDPRSLGDNECSAFELGMTTQQTRALQQVAFDELASQGGITPLPFEPGVRLTAARCSAR
;
A
#
# COMPACT_ATOMS: atom_id res chain seq x y z
N MET A 1 -38.89 -14.29 -59.26
CA MET A 1 -38.44 -14.90 -58.00
C MET A 1 -37.09 -14.34 -57.67
N ARG A 2 -37.03 -13.43 -56.73
CA ARG A 2 -35.74 -12.84 -56.25
C ARG A 2 -35.43 -13.48 -54.87
N ALA A 3 -34.31 -14.21 -54.78
CA ALA A 3 -33.83 -14.79 -53.57
C ALA A 3 -33.14 -13.71 -52.68
N LEU A 4 -33.63 -13.48 -51.49
CA LEU A 4 -32.95 -12.68 -50.47
C LEU A 4 -31.90 -13.58 -49.79
N HIS A 5 -30.65 -13.14 -49.85
CA HIS A 5 -29.57 -13.74 -49.06
C HIS A 5 -29.43 -12.91 -47.74
N THR A 6 -29.77 -13.52 -46.64
CA THR A 6 -29.54 -12.96 -45.30
C THR A 6 -28.10 -13.29 -44.86
N LEU A 7 -27.25 -12.28 -44.78
CA LEU A 7 -25.93 -12.41 -44.10
C LEU A 7 -26.14 -12.33 -42.62
N ALA A 8 -25.85 -13.40 -41.90
CA ALA A 8 -25.72 -13.40 -40.46
C ALA A 8 -24.32 -12.98 -40.09
N ALA A 9 -24.17 -11.76 -39.52
CA ALA A 9 -22.94 -11.29 -38.94
C ALA A 9 -22.73 -11.93 -37.55
N GLY A 10 -21.85 -12.92 -37.45
CA GLY A 10 -21.44 -13.50 -36.17
C GLY A 10 -20.55 -12.51 -35.41
N LEU A 11 -21.03 -12.07 -34.24
CA LEU A 11 -20.24 -11.29 -33.28
C LEU A 11 -19.29 -12.26 -32.55
N LEU A 12 -18.01 -12.24 -32.94
CA LEU A 12 -16.95 -12.92 -32.18
C LEU A 12 -16.70 -12.11 -30.88
N LEU A 13 -17.20 -12.61 -29.77
CA LEU A 13 -16.78 -12.19 -28.44
C LEU A 13 -15.35 -12.69 -28.21
N VAL A 14 -14.36 -11.83 -28.44
CA VAL A 14 -13.00 -12.07 -27.99
C VAL A 14 -13.00 -11.85 -26.49
N SER A 15 -13.05 -12.93 -25.72
CA SER A 15 -12.71 -12.91 -24.29
C SER A 15 -11.22 -12.62 -24.20
N GLY A 16 -10.84 -11.35 -24.04
CA GLY A 16 -9.48 -10.97 -23.70
C GLY A 16 -9.15 -11.57 -22.34
N GLN A 17 -8.29 -12.59 -22.31
CA GLN A 17 -7.60 -12.96 -21.08
C GLN A 17 -6.70 -11.78 -20.73
N ALA A 18 -6.92 -11.15 -19.57
CA ALA A 18 -5.95 -10.22 -19.00
C ALA A 18 -4.64 -10.98 -18.85
N LEU A 19 -3.57 -10.50 -19.49
CA LEU A 19 -2.24 -11.02 -19.23
C LEU A 19 -1.85 -10.57 -17.84
N ALA A 20 -1.23 -11.45 -17.04
CA ALA A 20 -0.71 -11.09 -15.73
C ALA A 20 0.29 -9.94 -15.90
N GLU A 21 0.08 -8.85 -15.15
CA GLU A 21 0.95 -7.66 -15.17
C GLU A 21 2.30 -7.93 -14.49
N GLY A 22 2.51 -9.13 -13.97
CA GLY A 22 3.71 -9.56 -13.29
C GLY A 22 3.48 -9.93 -11.82
N SER A 23 4.56 -10.35 -11.17
CA SER A 23 4.57 -10.72 -9.76
C SER A 23 4.97 -9.55 -8.88
N VAL A 24 4.26 -9.36 -7.75
CA VAL A 24 4.63 -8.37 -6.73
C VAL A 24 4.86 -9.10 -5.40
N LEU A 25 6.06 -8.94 -4.83
CA LEU A 25 6.36 -9.41 -3.48
C LEU A 25 6.33 -8.25 -2.49
N PHE A 26 5.56 -8.39 -1.42
CA PHE A 26 5.59 -7.49 -0.27
C PHE A 26 6.46 -8.11 0.82
N ILE A 27 7.49 -7.39 1.27
CA ILE A 27 8.35 -7.75 2.39
C ILE A 27 8.17 -6.72 3.49
N GLY A 28 7.76 -7.17 4.68
CA GLY A 28 7.50 -6.23 5.77
C GLY A 28 7.17 -6.90 7.10
N ASN A 29 6.38 -6.21 7.88
CA ASN A 29 6.02 -6.64 9.22
C ASN A 29 4.51 -6.42 9.49
N SER A 30 4.16 -6.12 10.74
CA SER A 30 2.78 -5.85 11.16
C SER A 30 2.10 -4.71 10.38
N PHE A 31 2.86 -3.79 9.84
CA PHE A 31 2.38 -2.68 9.03
C PHE A 31 1.90 -3.12 7.63
N THR A 32 2.44 -4.19 7.09
CA THR A 32 1.98 -4.80 5.84
C THR A 32 0.85 -5.79 6.06
N PHE A 33 0.94 -6.64 7.11
CA PHE A 33 -0.05 -7.73 7.28
C PHE A 33 -1.36 -7.31 7.95
N GLY A 34 -1.53 -6.03 8.31
CA GLY A 34 -2.82 -5.56 8.83
C GLY A 34 -3.05 -5.84 10.31
N ALA A 35 -2.01 -5.76 11.17
CA ALA A 35 -2.13 -6.02 12.60
C ALA A 35 -3.17 -5.11 13.26
N GLY A 36 -3.95 -5.68 14.19
CA GLY A 36 -4.97 -4.94 14.94
C GLY A 36 -6.23 -4.57 14.13
N SER A 37 -6.31 -4.93 12.84
CA SER A 37 -7.39 -4.56 11.94
C SER A 37 -8.04 -5.78 11.26
N ALA A 38 -9.27 -5.61 10.78
CA ALA A 38 -9.96 -6.59 9.92
C ALA A 38 -9.21 -6.84 8.60
N VAL A 39 -8.35 -5.92 8.18
CA VAL A 39 -7.53 -6.02 6.98
C VAL A 39 -6.59 -7.22 7.03
N ARG A 40 -6.16 -7.67 8.21
CA ARG A 40 -5.24 -8.79 8.37
C ARG A 40 -5.66 -10.04 7.61
N PHE A 41 -6.92 -10.39 7.64
CA PHE A 41 -7.46 -11.59 7.00
C PHE A 41 -8.32 -11.29 5.78
N TYR A 42 -8.34 -10.02 5.37
CA TYR A 42 -9.13 -9.58 4.23
C TYR A 42 -8.64 -10.28 2.97
N ARG A 43 -9.55 -11.01 2.29
CA ARG A 43 -9.32 -11.73 1.03
C ARG A 43 -7.96 -12.46 0.95
N ALA A 44 -7.54 -13.09 2.05
CA ALA A 44 -6.25 -13.79 2.14
C ALA A 44 -6.08 -14.91 1.08
N ASP A 45 -7.19 -15.44 0.56
CA ASP A 45 -7.24 -16.40 -0.54
C ASP A 45 -6.85 -15.82 -1.91
N THR A 46 -6.77 -14.49 -2.05
CA THR A 46 -6.41 -13.82 -3.31
C THR A 46 -4.91 -13.51 -3.44
N VAL A 47 -4.14 -13.72 -2.38
CA VAL A 47 -2.69 -13.53 -2.34
C VAL A 47 -1.99 -14.81 -1.89
N THR A 48 -0.69 -14.91 -2.18
CA THR A 48 0.13 -16.03 -1.70
C THR A 48 0.93 -15.59 -0.47
N ASP A 49 0.48 -15.96 0.72
CA ASP A 49 1.24 -15.78 1.95
C ASP A 49 2.34 -16.85 2.05
N LEU A 50 3.60 -16.41 1.95
CA LEU A 50 4.77 -17.29 1.93
C LEU A 50 5.04 -17.95 3.29
N ASN A 51 4.47 -17.40 4.36
CA ASN A 51 4.59 -17.92 5.72
C ASN A 51 3.44 -18.88 6.10
N ASN A 52 2.41 -19.01 5.23
CA ASN A 52 1.24 -19.86 5.42
C ASN A 52 0.43 -19.52 6.71
N LEU A 53 0.35 -18.25 7.05
CA LEU A 53 -0.41 -17.75 8.21
C LEU A 53 -1.85 -17.29 7.85
N GLY A 54 -2.20 -17.36 6.56
CA GLY A 54 -3.49 -16.91 6.05
C GLY A 54 -3.65 -15.38 6.08
N ILE A 55 -2.56 -14.68 5.80
CA ILE A 55 -2.51 -13.21 5.79
C ILE A 55 -2.97 -12.67 4.44
N GLY A 56 -3.87 -11.68 4.48
CA GLY A 56 -4.24 -10.84 3.33
C GLY A 56 -3.52 -9.49 3.39
N GLY A 57 -3.81 -8.70 4.43
CA GLY A 57 -3.14 -7.43 4.70
C GLY A 57 -3.38 -6.36 3.63
N ALA A 58 -2.56 -5.32 3.66
CA ALA A 58 -2.51 -4.31 2.60
C ALA A 58 -2.24 -4.89 1.20
N PRO A 59 -1.45 -5.98 1.03
CA PRO A 59 -1.30 -6.67 -0.25
C PRO A 59 -2.61 -7.18 -0.85
N ALA A 60 -3.53 -7.70 -0.05
CA ALA A 60 -4.84 -8.14 -0.57
C ALA A 60 -5.76 -6.97 -0.93
N LEU A 61 -5.63 -5.82 -0.27
CA LEU A 61 -6.29 -4.58 -0.71
C LEU A 61 -5.73 -4.13 -2.06
N PHE A 62 -4.41 -4.11 -2.22
CA PHE A 62 -3.76 -3.82 -3.50
C PHE A 62 -4.26 -4.77 -4.60
N LYS A 63 -4.29 -6.09 -4.34
CA LYS A 63 -4.84 -7.08 -5.30
C LYS A 63 -6.28 -6.77 -5.68
N SER A 64 -7.12 -6.42 -4.69
CA SER A 64 -8.52 -6.04 -4.94
C SER A 64 -8.63 -4.79 -5.82
N PHE A 65 -7.82 -3.76 -5.57
CA PHE A 65 -7.81 -2.53 -6.37
C PHE A 65 -7.35 -2.77 -7.80
N THR A 66 -6.29 -3.55 -8.00
CA THR A 66 -5.78 -3.88 -9.34
C THR A 66 -6.80 -4.68 -10.13
N GLN A 67 -7.46 -5.66 -9.53
CA GLN A 67 -8.54 -6.42 -10.17
C GLN A 67 -9.71 -5.52 -10.59
N GLN A 68 -10.11 -4.56 -9.76
CA GLN A 68 -11.16 -3.60 -10.09
C GLN A 68 -10.74 -2.64 -11.22
N ALA A 69 -9.44 -2.35 -11.34
CA ALA A 69 -8.87 -1.58 -12.43
C ALA A 69 -8.63 -2.40 -13.71
N GLY A 70 -8.94 -3.71 -13.72
CA GLY A 70 -8.73 -4.60 -14.86
C GLY A 70 -7.28 -5.07 -15.03
N LEU A 71 -6.45 -4.92 -13.98
CA LEU A 71 -5.08 -5.40 -13.92
C LEU A 71 -5.02 -6.71 -13.13
N ASP A 72 -4.12 -7.62 -13.53
CA ASP A 72 -3.99 -8.92 -12.87
C ASP A 72 -2.53 -9.17 -12.42
N TYR A 73 -2.22 -8.81 -11.16
CA TYR A 73 -0.94 -9.07 -10.54
C TYR A 73 -0.95 -10.36 -9.73
N ASP A 74 0.11 -11.15 -9.79
CA ASP A 74 0.38 -12.23 -8.86
C ASP A 74 0.99 -11.64 -7.57
N VAL A 75 0.22 -11.57 -6.48
CA VAL A 75 0.63 -10.91 -5.24
C VAL A 75 1.10 -11.92 -4.19
N TYR A 76 2.28 -11.66 -3.65
CA TYR A 76 2.94 -12.48 -2.63
C TYR A 76 3.27 -11.67 -1.39
N VAL A 77 3.22 -12.31 -0.22
CA VAL A 77 3.44 -11.66 1.08
C VAL A 77 4.47 -12.44 1.88
N GLU A 78 5.50 -11.77 2.36
CA GLU A 78 6.45 -12.29 3.35
C GLU A 78 6.57 -11.28 4.48
N THR A 79 6.11 -11.65 5.66
CA THR A 79 6.03 -10.73 6.80
C THR A 79 6.37 -11.41 8.11
N GLU A 80 7.01 -10.64 9.02
CA GLU A 80 7.28 -11.06 10.40
C GLU A 80 6.94 -9.92 11.36
N PRO A 81 6.17 -10.14 12.42
CA PRO A 81 5.85 -9.11 13.40
C PRO A 81 7.08 -8.44 14.00
N GLY A 82 7.10 -7.09 14.06
CA GLY A 82 8.15 -6.32 14.72
C GLY A 82 9.52 -6.33 14.03
N SER A 83 9.64 -6.96 12.86
CA SER A 83 10.93 -7.10 12.17
C SER A 83 11.29 -5.89 11.31
N GLY A 84 12.58 -5.79 11.01
CA GLY A 84 13.15 -4.99 9.93
C GLY A 84 13.71 -5.88 8.82
N LEU A 85 14.31 -5.28 7.78
CA LEU A 85 14.93 -6.02 6.68
C LEU A 85 16.11 -6.91 7.12
N ASP A 86 16.77 -6.58 8.22
CA ASP A 86 17.80 -7.39 8.86
C ASP A 86 17.30 -8.78 9.25
N PHE A 87 16.10 -8.87 9.83
CA PHE A 87 15.48 -10.16 10.15
C PHE A 87 15.23 -10.99 8.88
N HIS A 88 14.66 -10.36 7.84
CA HIS A 88 14.34 -11.02 6.57
C HIS A 88 15.60 -11.52 5.87
N LEU A 89 16.68 -10.74 5.87
CA LEU A 89 18.00 -11.14 5.36
C LEU A 89 18.54 -12.35 6.12
N ALA A 90 18.44 -12.37 7.44
CA ALA A 90 18.99 -13.44 8.26
C ALA A 90 18.16 -14.74 8.23
N ASN A 91 16.82 -14.65 8.10
CA ASN A 91 15.92 -15.75 8.39
C ASN A 91 14.97 -16.14 7.26
N ARG A 92 14.77 -15.29 6.23
CA ARG A 92 13.72 -15.47 5.22
C ARG A 92 14.24 -15.48 3.77
N LEU A 93 15.54 -15.40 3.54
CA LEU A 93 16.10 -15.39 2.18
C LEU A 93 15.68 -16.59 1.33
N GLY A 94 15.51 -17.77 1.93
CA GLY A 94 15.02 -18.95 1.21
C GLY A 94 13.61 -18.78 0.62
N LEU A 95 12.77 -17.93 1.21
CA LEU A 95 11.46 -17.56 0.68
C LEU A 95 11.56 -16.40 -0.31
N ILE A 96 12.33 -15.37 0.01
CA ILE A 96 12.46 -14.14 -0.76
C ILE A 96 13.19 -14.42 -2.09
N ALA A 97 14.31 -15.10 -2.07
CA ALA A 97 15.14 -15.37 -3.26
C ALA A 97 14.71 -16.61 -4.05
N ARG A 98 13.57 -17.24 -3.74
CA ARG A 98 13.16 -18.52 -4.37
C ARG A 98 12.78 -18.41 -5.84
N ARG A 99 12.44 -17.22 -6.30
CA ARG A 99 12.11 -16.95 -7.71
C ARG A 99 12.52 -15.52 -8.11
N PRO A 100 12.64 -15.19 -9.40
CA PRO A 100 12.73 -13.82 -9.86
C PRO A 100 11.37 -13.14 -9.68
N TRP A 101 11.35 -12.02 -8.98
CA TRP A 101 10.17 -11.15 -8.83
C TRP A 101 10.23 -10.02 -9.84
N ASP A 102 9.08 -9.60 -10.40
CA ASP A 102 9.04 -8.45 -11.30
C ASP A 102 9.04 -7.14 -10.50
N THR A 103 8.31 -7.11 -9.39
CA THR A 103 8.24 -5.96 -8.48
C THR A 103 8.38 -6.41 -7.03
N VAL A 104 9.07 -5.61 -6.23
CA VAL A 104 9.18 -5.81 -4.77
C VAL A 104 8.84 -4.52 -4.05
N VAL A 105 7.93 -4.58 -3.08
CA VAL A 105 7.63 -3.51 -2.12
C VAL A 105 8.20 -3.94 -0.78
N MET A 106 9.07 -3.14 -0.17
CA MET A 106 9.67 -3.51 1.10
C MET A 106 9.80 -2.33 2.05
N HIS A 107 9.71 -2.61 3.34
CA HIS A 107 9.98 -1.64 4.40
C HIS A 107 10.71 -2.27 5.57
N GLY A 108 11.36 -1.43 6.36
CA GLY A 108 12.09 -1.79 7.55
C GLY A 108 11.24 -1.73 8.83
N GLN A 109 11.91 -1.68 9.96
CA GLN A 109 11.30 -1.49 11.27
C GLN A 109 10.71 -0.07 11.38
N SER A 110 9.58 0.08 12.08
CA SER A 110 8.77 1.32 12.08
C SER A 110 9.48 2.54 12.65
N THR A 111 10.35 2.37 13.65
CA THR A 111 11.19 3.43 14.21
C THR A 111 12.59 3.51 13.57
N LEU A 112 12.79 2.82 12.41
CA LEU A 112 14.03 2.64 11.65
C LEU A 112 15.02 1.70 12.32
N ASP A 113 15.26 1.85 13.61
CA ASP A 113 16.06 0.97 14.45
C ASP A 113 15.43 0.89 15.84
N PHE A 114 15.24 -0.30 16.35
CA PHE A 114 14.65 -0.52 17.67
C PHE A 114 15.56 -0.01 18.80
N ASP A 115 16.88 -0.20 18.64
CA ASP A 115 17.87 0.21 19.67
C ASP A 115 18.28 1.68 19.57
N ALA A 116 18.02 2.31 18.40
CA ALA A 116 18.35 3.72 18.12
C ALA A 116 17.25 4.34 17.23
N PRO A 117 16.06 4.63 17.78
CA PRO A 117 14.95 5.20 17.03
C PRO A 117 15.35 6.44 16.25
N GLY A 118 14.91 6.52 14.98
CA GLY A 118 15.28 7.59 14.05
C GLY A 118 16.62 7.37 13.31
N SER A 119 17.43 6.38 13.69
CA SER A 119 18.70 6.11 12.99
C SER A 119 18.47 5.43 11.64
N PRO A 120 18.94 6.01 10.52
CA PRO A 120 18.75 5.42 9.18
C PRO A 120 19.74 4.30 8.88
N ALA A 121 20.80 4.12 9.66
CA ALA A 121 21.95 3.29 9.30
C ALA A 121 21.59 1.84 9.00
N LYS A 122 20.74 1.23 9.84
CA LYS A 122 20.30 -0.16 9.68
C LYS A 122 19.46 -0.32 8.42
N LEU A 123 18.49 0.58 8.20
CA LEU A 123 17.64 0.57 7.01
C LEU A 123 18.47 0.70 5.73
N VAL A 124 19.38 1.67 5.66
CA VAL A 124 20.23 1.91 4.48
C VAL A 124 21.07 0.69 4.15
N ALA A 125 21.76 0.11 5.16
CA ALA A 125 22.59 -1.07 4.95
C ALA A 125 21.80 -2.30 4.51
N THR A 126 20.64 -2.54 5.13
CA THR A 126 19.84 -3.75 4.86
C THR A 126 19.03 -3.62 3.57
N ALA A 127 18.57 -2.43 3.20
CA ALA A 127 17.94 -2.18 1.90
C ALA A 127 18.93 -2.40 0.76
N GLN A 128 20.18 -1.95 0.90
CA GLN A 128 21.25 -2.20 -0.07
C GLN A 128 21.47 -3.69 -0.27
N GLN A 129 21.65 -4.46 0.82
CA GLN A 129 21.89 -5.91 0.75
C GLN A 129 20.71 -6.66 0.14
N MET A 130 19.47 -6.30 0.52
CA MET A 130 18.26 -6.93 -0.02
C MET A 130 18.13 -6.65 -1.52
N ALA A 131 18.37 -5.41 -1.94
CA ALA A 131 18.32 -5.01 -3.34
C ALA A 131 19.35 -5.78 -4.19
N GLU A 132 20.59 -5.93 -3.73
CA GLU A 132 21.62 -6.73 -4.41
C GLU A 132 21.17 -8.17 -4.63
N ILE A 133 20.59 -8.82 -3.61
CA ILE A 133 20.08 -10.18 -3.70
C ILE A 133 18.93 -10.29 -4.72
N LEU A 134 18.02 -9.34 -4.71
CA LEU A 134 16.88 -9.31 -5.63
C LEU A 134 17.34 -9.09 -7.07
N VAL A 135 18.29 -8.18 -7.31
CA VAL A 135 18.89 -7.92 -8.62
C VAL A 135 19.66 -9.13 -9.16
N ASP A 136 20.37 -9.86 -8.30
CA ASP A 136 21.03 -11.10 -8.67
C ASP A 136 20.03 -12.17 -9.16
N ARG A 137 18.79 -12.16 -8.67
CA ARG A 137 17.71 -13.07 -9.09
C ARG A 137 16.97 -12.58 -10.35
N ASN A 138 16.77 -11.28 -10.47
CA ASN A 138 16.18 -10.63 -11.63
C ASN A 138 16.83 -9.26 -11.83
N PRO A 139 17.71 -9.07 -12.81
CA PRO A 139 18.33 -7.78 -13.10
C PRO A 139 17.34 -6.66 -13.44
N ASP A 140 16.13 -7.02 -13.88
CA ASP A 140 15.09 -6.08 -14.27
C ASP A 140 14.05 -5.83 -13.15
N VAL A 141 14.27 -6.34 -11.92
CA VAL A 141 13.34 -6.16 -10.80
C VAL A 141 13.13 -4.69 -10.48
N ASP A 142 11.87 -4.27 -10.32
CA ASP A 142 11.51 -2.95 -9.84
C ASP A 142 11.33 -2.98 -8.32
N ILE A 143 12.22 -2.31 -7.57
CA ILE A 143 12.18 -2.26 -6.12
C ILE A 143 11.59 -0.93 -5.66
N HIS A 144 10.60 -0.99 -4.78
CA HIS A 144 9.99 0.17 -4.12
C HIS A 144 10.16 0.07 -2.62
N LEU A 145 10.71 1.12 -2.02
CA LEU A 145 10.77 1.26 -0.58
C LEU A 145 9.50 1.94 -0.08
N MET A 146 8.88 1.45 0.99
CA MET A 146 7.66 2.05 1.54
C MET A 146 7.96 2.77 2.85
N ALA A 147 7.94 4.11 2.81
CA ALA A 147 8.05 4.95 4.00
C ALA A 147 6.74 4.90 4.79
N THR A 148 6.81 4.41 6.02
CA THR A 148 5.65 4.20 6.88
C THR A 148 5.25 5.46 7.64
N TRP A 149 4.13 5.40 8.34
CA TRP A 149 3.50 6.51 9.06
C TRP A 149 4.12 6.78 10.43
N SER A 150 3.85 7.96 10.98
CA SER A 150 4.15 8.29 12.37
C SER A 150 3.32 7.44 13.33
N ARG A 151 3.96 6.95 14.38
CA ARG A 151 3.32 6.26 15.49
C ARG A 151 2.90 7.28 16.54
N ALA A 152 1.61 7.31 16.87
CA ALA A 152 1.10 8.21 17.90
C ALA A 152 1.63 7.83 19.30
N ASP A 153 1.87 6.54 19.55
CA ASP A 153 2.48 6.04 20.80
C ASP A 153 3.96 6.41 20.98
N GLU A 154 4.64 6.83 19.91
CA GLU A 154 6.01 7.34 19.98
C GLU A 154 6.07 8.88 20.03
N THR A 155 4.93 9.56 19.81
CA THR A 155 4.88 11.03 19.68
C THR A 155 4.21 11.70 20.87
N TYR A 156 3.08 11.17 21.33
CA TYR A 156 2.28 11.82 22.40
C TYR A 156 2.68 11.42 23.82
N PRO A 157 2.99 10.15 24.15
CA PRO A 157 3.51 9.78 25.47
C PRO A 157 4.89 10.40 25.73
N GLU A 158 5.17 10.73 27.01
CA GLU A 158 6.42 11.39 27.44
C GLU A 158 7.68 10.54 27.22
N ASP A 159 7.53 9.21 27.16
CA ASP A 159 8.60 8.23 26.95
C ASP A 159 8.79 7.82 25.48
N GLY A 160 7.99 8.35 24.57
CA GLY A 160 8.13 8.10 23.14
C GLY A 160 9.39 8.74 22.53
N ALA A 161 9.95 8.13 21.51
CA ALA A 161 11.18 8.62 20.88
C ALA A 161 11.01 9.98 20.19
N TRP A 162 9.79 10.36 19.80
CA TRP A 162 9.43 11.67 19.25
C TRP A 162 8.55 12.48 20.21
N ALA A 163 8.62 12.23 21.52
CA ALA A 163 7.82 12.92 22.52
C ALA A 163 7.97 14.44 22.43
N GLY A 164 6.82 15.15 22.45
CA GLY A 164 6.76 16.60 22.38
C GLY A 164 7.05 17.22 21.01
N GLN A 165 7.25 16.40 19.98
CA GLN A 165 7.36 16.88 18.60
C GLN A 165 5.98 16.86 17.90
N PRO A 166 5.80 17.60 16.78
CA PRO A 166 4.62 17.46 15.95
C PRO A 166 4.48 16.02 15.42
N ILE A 167 3.24 15.55 15.23
CA ILE A 167 2.99 14.16 14.79
C ILE A 167 3.68 13.79 13.47
N GLU A 168 3.87 14.73 12.59
CA GLU A 168 4.57 14.53 11.31
C GLU A 168 6.09 14.36 11.43
N ALA A 169 6.69 14.68 12.58
CA ALA A 169 8.15 14.66 12.74
C ALA A 169 8.73 13.25 12.50
N MET A 170 8.11 12.21 13.07
CA MET A 170 8.54 10.84 12.84
C MET A 170 8.44 10.44 11.37
N ALA A 171 7.32 10.77 10.68
CA ALA A 171 7.16 10.46 9.26
C ALA A 171 8.22 11.17 8.40
N ASN A 172 8.59 12.40 8.75
CA ASN A 172 9.65 13.15 8.06
C ASN A 172 11.04 12.48 8.24
N ASP A 173 11.37 12.03 9.46
CA ASP A 173 12.63 11.31 9.73
C ASP A 173 12.65 9.96 9.01
N VAL A 174 11.53 9.23 9.05
CA VAL A 174 11.34 7.97 8.30
C VAL A 174 11.56 8.23 6.82
N ARG A 175 10.89 9.24 6.24
CA ARG A 175 11.05 9.57 4.82
C ARG A 175 12.50 9.89 4.47
N ALA A 176 13.19 10.70 5.26
CA ALA A 176 14.59 11.03 5.01
C ALA A 176 15.50 9.78 5.01
N ALA A 177 15.23 8.82 5.90
CA ALA A 177 15.95 7.55 5.93
C ALA A 177 15.68 6.69 4.68
N TYR A 178 14.44 6.65 4.21
CA TYR A 178 14.07 5.91 3.01
C TYR A 178 14.62 6.58 1.73
N ASP A 179 14.68 7.90 1.67
CA ASP A 179 15.34 8.63 0.59
C ASP A 179 16.84 8.28 0.53
N ALA A 180 17.51 8.21 1.68
CA ALA A 180 18.90 7.76 1.75
C ALA A 180 19.08 6.29 1.30
N ALA A 181 18.13 5.41 1.68
CA ALA A 181 18.14 4.00 1.29
C ALA A 181 17.81 3.80 -0.21
N SER A 182 17.16 4.77 -0.86
CA SER A 182 16.78 4.70 -2.27
C SER A 182 17.96 4.72 -3.26
N ALA A 183 19.18 4.97 -2.76
CA ALA A 183 20.40 4.81 -3.55
C ALA A 183 20.76 3.34 -3.85
N ALA A 184 20.08 2.36 -3.24
CA ALA A 184 20.26 0.93 -3.50
C ALA A 184 19.92 0.56 -4.96
N PRO A 185 20.52 -0.54 -5.50
CA PRO A 185 20.29 -0.95 -6.89
C PRO A 185 18.81 -1.20 -7.21
N ASN A 186 18.40 -0.78 -8.40
CA ASN A 186 17.04 -0.95 -8.94
C ASN A 186 15.91 -0.39 -8.05
N VAL A 187 16.20 0.45 -7.06
CA VAL A 187 15.17 1.17 -6.33
C VAL A 187 14.58 2.26 -7.22
N ARG A 188 13.30 2.12 -7.56
CA ARG A 188 12.54 3.06 -8.41
C ARG A 188 12.02 4.26 -7.63
N GLY A 189 12.04 4.20 -6.31
CA GLY A 189 11.70 5.29 -5.41
C GLY A 189 11.01 4.85 -4.13
N VAL A 190 10.58 5.85 -3.38
CA VAL A 190 9.91 5.70 -2.09
C VAL A 190 8.39 5.85 -2.28
N ILE A 191 7.62 4.94 -1.69
CA ILE A 191 6.16 5.02 -1.60
C ILE A 191 5.81 5.88 -0.39
N PRO A 192 5.10 7.02 -0.56
CA PRO A 192 4.95 8.05 0.47
C PRO A 192 3.73 7.80 1.38
N VAL A 193 3.70 6.66 2.09
CA VAL A 193 2.55 6.33 2.95
C VAL A 193 2.48 7.25 4.16
N GLY A 194 3.63 7.55 4.80
CA GLY A 194 3.70 8.46 5.95
C GLY A 194 3.26 9.88 5.61
N GLU A 195 3.63 10.37 4.43
CA GLU A 195 3.21 11.69 3.96
C GLU A 195 1.72 11.73 3.61
N ALA A 196 1.17 10.64 3.05
CA ALA A 196 -0.26 10.55 2.82
C ALA A 196 -1.06 10.58 4.14
N TRP A 197 -0.55 9.93 5.20
CA TRP A 197 -1.14 10.03 6.53
C TRP A 197 -1.06 11.46 7.08
N THR A 198 0.09 12.11 6.99
CA THR A 198 0.26 13.52 7.37
C THR A 198 -0.70 14.42 6.61
N ARG A 199 -0.86 14.19 5.30
CA ARG A 199 -1.83 14.92 4.48
C ARG A 199 -3.27 14.69 4.95
N ALA A 200 -3.67 13.45 5.27
CA ALA A 200 -5.00 13.16 5.79
C ALA A 200 -5.29 13.94 7.08
N MET A 201 -4.32 14.02 7.97
CA MET A 201 -4.42 14.79 9.22
C MET A 201 -4.49 16.31 8.96
N THR A 202 -3.58 16.85 8.15
CA THR A 202 -3.50 18.30 7.89
C THR A 202 -4.67 18.83 7.07
N THR A 203 -5.30 17.99 6.24
CA THR A 203 -6.51 18.36 5.49
C THR A 203 -7.82 18.10 6.25
N GLY A 204 -7.74 17.57 7.48
CA GLY A 204 -8.90 17.32 8.34
C GLY A 204 -9.72 16.08 7.94
N VAL A 205 -9.18 15.20 7.10
CA VAL A 205 -9.79 13.90 6.78
C VAL A 205 -9.61 12.94 7.94
N ALA A 206 -8.43 12.95 8.57
CA ALA A 206 -8.12 12.13 9.74
C ALA A 206 -7.87 12.99 10.98
N ASP A 207 -8.04 12.39 12.15
CA ASP A 207 -7.62 13.01 13.38
C ASP A 207 -6.11 12.90 13.56
N ALA A 208 -5.48 13.95 14.09
CA ALA A 208 -4.04 13.98 14.31
C ALA A 208 -3.65 13.42 15.67
N ASN A 209 -4.55 13.50 16.67
CA ASN A 209 -4.26 13.08 18.05
C ASN A 209 -5.30 12.08 18.57
N PRO A 210 -5.06 10.77 18.48
CA PRO A 210 -6.03 9.77 18.93
C PRO A 210 -6.19 9.69 20.46
N TYR A 211 -5.35 10.39 21.25
CA TYR A 211 -5.38 10.35 22.70
C TYR A 211 -6.38 11.31 23.33
N ASP A 212 -6.84 12.34 22.61
CA ASP A 212 -7.86 13.28 23.11
C ASP A 212 -9.26 13.02 22.54
N GLY A 213 -9.39 11.94 21.76
CA GLY A 213 -10.61 11.50 21.10
C GLY A 213 -10.64 11.88 19.64
N ILE A 214 -11.54 11.25 18.88
CA ILE A 214 -11.64 11.47 17.43
C ILE A 214 -12.69 12.55 17.17
N ASP A 215 -12.30 13.62 16.53
CA ASP A 215 -13.20 14.71 16.14
C ASP A 215 -14.32 14.24 15.22
N PHE A 216 -15.49 14.84 15.38
CA PHE A 216 -16.65 14.50 14.56
C PHE A 216 -16.35 14.68 13.06
N GLY A 217 -16.59 13.62 12.29
CA GLY A 217 -16.42 13.62 10.84
C GLY A 217 -15.02 13.26 10.37
N LYS A 218 -14.04 13.14 11.25
CA LYS A 218 -12.72 12.62 10.93
C LYS A 218 -12.65 11.08 11.09
N VAL A 219 -11.66 10.46 10.46
CA VAL A 219 -11.34 9.05 10.67
C VAL A 219 -10.16 8.92 11.62
N ASP A 220 -10.13 7.81 12.37
CA ASP A 220 -8.95 7.40 13.11
C ASP A 220 -8.08 6.52 12.21
N LEU A 221 -6.85 6.93 11.93
CA LEU A 221 -5.92 6.14 11.11
C LEU A 221 -5.22 5.06 11.91
N TRP A 222 -5.13 5.20 13.25
CA TRP A 222 -4.56 4.18 14.12
C TRP A 222 -5.63 3.23 14.66
N THR A 223 -5.21 2.07 15.14
CA THR A 223 -6.04 1.18 15.93
C THR A 223 -5.84 1.46 17.43
N TYR A 224 -6.48 0.68 18.30
CA TYR A 224 -6.54 0.89 19.75
C TYR A 224 -5.18 1.03 20.46
N ASP A 225 -4.10 0.55 19.86
CA ASP A 225 -2.75 0.61 20.41
C ASP A 225 -1.98 1.88 20.00
N GLN A 226 -2.60 2.75 19.18
CA GLN A 226 -2.04 4.00 18.67
C GLN A 226 -0.71 3.81 17.90
N TYR A 227 -0.46 2.60 17.49
CA TYR A 227 0.73 2.12 16.81
C TYR A 227 0.41 1.57 15.42
N HIS A 228 -0.43 0.54 15.38
CA HIS A 228 -0.84 -0.09 14.12
C HIS A 228 -1.96 0.70 13.45
N ALA A 229 -2.08 0.51 12.15
CA ALA A 229 -3.12 1.16 11.39
C ALA A 229 -4.51 0.57 11.67
N SER A 230 -5.51 1.42 11.69
CA SER A 230 -6.90 1.01 11.58
C SER A 230 -7.21 0.50 10.17
N THR A 231 -8.46 0.10 9.96
CA THR A 231 -8.94 -0.23 8.61
C THR A 231 -8.79 0.95 7.64
N PHE A 232 -9.00 2.19 8.10
CA PHE A 232 -8.82 3.40 7.28
C PHE A 232 -7.35 3.64 6.93
N GLY A 233 -6.44 3.43 7.90
CA GLY A 233 -5.00 3.61 7.69
C GLY A 233 -4.42 2.61 6.69
N TYR A 234 -4.76 1.32 6.81
CA TYR A 234 -4.33 0.30 5.84
C TYR A 234 -4.97 0.50 4.45
N TYR A 235 -6.21 0.99 4.40
CA TYR A 235 -6.86 1.33 3.14
C TYR A 235 -6.10 2.47 2.43
N LEU A 236 -5.72 3.51 3.16
CA LEU A 236 -4.91 4.62 2.62
C LEU A 236 -3.53 4.13 2.16
N GLU A 237 -2.84 3.29 2.96
CA GLU A 237 -1.58 2.66 2.55
C GLU A 237 -1.73 1.95 1.20
N ALA A 238 -2.73 1.07 1.09
CA ALA A 238 -2.95 0.31 -0.13
C ALA A 238 -3.30 1.18 -1.35
N LEU A 239 -4.03 2.29 -1.17
CA LEU A 239 -4.30 3.26 -2.24
C LEU A 239 -3.02 3.94 -2.73
N VAL A 240 -2.12 4.31 -1.81
CA VAL A 240 -0.83 4.94 -2.15
C VAL A 240 0.06 3.93 -2.89
N VAL A 241 0.12 2.69 -2.42
CA VAL A 241 0.82 1.60 -3.10
C VAL A 241 0.23 1.36 -4.50
N PHE A 242 -1.10 1.27 -4.61
CA PHE A 242 -1.79 1.09 -5.89
C PHE A 242 -1.42 2.17 -6.90
N GLY A 243 -1.55 3.43 -6.52
CA GLY A 243 -1.22 4.53 -7.41
C GLY A 243 0.27 4.54 -7.79
N ARG A 244 1.16 4.26 -6.84
CA ARG A 244 2.61 4.26 -7.11
C ARG A 244 3.04 3.16 -8.06
N LEU A 245 2.54 1.93 -7.90
CA LEU A 245 2.93 0.80 -8.74
C LEU A 245 2.26 0.80 -10.11
N THR A 246 1.03 1.28 -10.21
CA THR A 246 0.26 1.22 -11.46
C THR A 246 0.29 2.52 -12.26
N GLY A 247 0.65 3.65 -11.65
CA GLY A 247 0.51 4.97 -12.25
C GLY A 247 -0.95 5.44 -12.38
N LEU A 248 -1.92 4.65 -11.91
CA LEU A 248 -3.34 4.97 -11.99
C LEU A 248 -3.75 5.89 -10.85
N ASP A 249 -4.65 6.81 -11.16
CA ASP A 249 -5.28 7.68 -10.16
C ASP A 249 -6.14 6.84 -9.20
N PRO A 250 -5.88 6.84 -7.87
CA PRO A 250 -6.67 6.08 -6.90
C PRO A 250 -8.16 6.40 -6.92
N ARG A 251 -8.56 7.61 -7.35
CA ARG A 251 -9.96 8.03 -7.50
C ARG A 251 -10.68 7.28 -8.62
N SER A 252 -9.93 6.63 -9.54
CA SER A 252 -10.50 5.78 -10.60
C SER A 252 -11.26 4.58 -10.06
N LEU A 253 -10.96 4.14 -8.83
CA LEU A 253 -11.67 3.07 -8.15
C LEU A 253 -13.12 3.48 -7.83
N GLY A 254 -13.41 4.77 -7.69
CA GLY A 254 -14.74 5.34 -7.55
C GLY A 254 -15.39 5.15 -6.18
N ASP A 255 -16.61 5.66 -6.07
CA ASP A 255 -17.37 5.74 -4.82
C ASP A 255 -17.80 4.39 -4.24
N ASN A 256 -17.94 3.38 -5.10
CA ASN A 256 -18.41 2.04 -4.77
C ASN A 256 -17.27 1.02 -4.82
N GLU A 257 -16.07 1.46 -4.43
CA GLU A 257 -14.92 0.59 -4.32
C GLU A 257 -15.22 -0.58 -3.38
N CYS A 258 -14.96 -1.80 -3.86
CA CYS A 258 -15.48 -3.02 -3.22
C CYS A 258 -14.87 -3.26 -1.84
N SER A 259 -13.58 -3.01 -1.67
CA SER A 259 -12.90 -3.25 -0.39
C SER A 259 -13.37 -2.29 0.69
N ALA A 260 -13.59 -1.02 0.34
CA ALA A 260 -14.13 -0.04 1.26
C ALA A 260 -15.53 -0.44 1.77
N PHE A 261 -16.40 -0.87 0.85
CA PHE A 261 -17.73 -1.36 1.22
C PHE A 261 -17.68 -2.61 2.10
N GLU A 262 -16.87 -3.60 1.74
CA GLU A 262 -16.71 -4.85 2.50
C GLU A 262 -16.11 -4.63 3.90
N LEU A 263 -15.27 -3.60 4.05
CA LEU A 263 -14.64 -3.21 5.31
C LEU A 263 -15.46 -2.18 6.12
N GLY A 264 -16.69 -1.86 5.67
CA GLY A 264 -17.63 -1.02 6.41
C GLY A 264 -17.38 0.49 6.30
N MET A 265 -16.65 0.95 5.29
CA MET A 265 -16.43 2.38 5.06
C MET A 265 -17.63 3.01 4.36
N THR A 266 -17.94 4.24 4.73
CA THR A 266 -18.92 5.05 4.00
C THR A 266 -18.32 5.56 2.68
N THR A 267 -19.18 5.85 1.70
CA THR A 267 -18.78 6.49 0.43
C THR A 267 -17.99 7.79 0.65
N GLN A 268 -18.36 8.57 1.67
CA GLN A 268 -17.66 9.81 1.99
C GLN A 268 -16.22 9.55 2.46
N GLN A 269 -16.01 8.59 3.35
CA GLN A 269 -14.69 8.19 3.84
C GLN A 269 -13.83 7.61 2.71
N THR A 270 -14.43 6.73 1.88
CA THR A 270 -13.77 6.16 0.71
C THR A 270 -13.25 7.25 -0.22
N ARG A 271 -14.11 8.19 -0.61
CA ARG A 271 -13.76 9.30 -1.49
C ARG A 271 -12.69 10.22 -0.89
N ALA A 272 -12.80 10.51 0.41
CA ALA A 272 -11.83 11.36 1.08
C ALA A 272 -10.43 10.72 1.10
N LEU A 273 -10.31 9.43 1.41
CA LEU A 273 -9.04 8.71 1.42
C LEU A 273 -8.45 8.53 0.01
N GLN A 274 -9.29 8.27 -1.01
CA GLN A 274 -8.87 8.25 -2.41
C GLN A 274 -8.31 9.62 -2.85
N GLN A 275 -8.95 10.72 -2.44
CA GLN A 275 -8.48 12.07 -2.74
C GLN A 275 -7.14 12.36 -2.05
N VAL A 276 -6.99 11.99 -0.79
CA VAL A 276 -5.71 12.14 -0.05
C VAL A 276 -4.57 11.38 -0.76
N ALA A 277 -4.81 10.12 -1.12
CA ALA A 277 -3.81 9.31 -1.84
C ALA A 277 -3.43 9.94 -3.19
N PHE A 278 -4.42 10.42 -3.95
CA PHE A 278 -4.18 11.14 -5.20
C PHE A 278 -3.36 12.40 -5.00
N ASP A 279 -3.76 13.27 -4.06
CA ASP A 279 -3.09 14.55 -3.82
C ASP A 279 -1.63 14.35 -3.38
N GLU A 280 -1.37 13.31 -2.57
CA GLU A 280 0.00 12.98 -2.19
C GLU A 280 0.83 12.52 -3.38
N LEU A 281 0.35 11.55 -4.13
CA LEU A 281 1.06 11.01 -5.28
C LEU A 281 1.24 12.04 -6.41
N ALA A 282 0.24 12.88 -6.65
CA ALA A 282 0.32 13.97 -7.64
C ALA A 282 1.37 15.02 -7.24
N SER A 283 1.52 15.32 -5.95
CA SER A 283 2.54 16.25 -5.47
C SER A 283 3.97 15.78 -5.74
N GLN A 284 4.15 14.46 -5.89
CA GLN A 284 5.44 13.83 -6.22
C GLN A 284 5.64 13.55 -7.72
N GLY A 285 4.66 13.88 -8.56
CA GLY A 285 4.77 13.74 -10.02
C GLY A 285 4.63 12.31 -10.56
N GLY A 286 4.11 11.37 -9.75
CA GLY A 286 4.05 9.94 -10.08
C GLY A 286 2.76 9.43 -10.70
N ILE A 287 1.74 10.28 -10.88
CA ILE A 287 0.40 9.88 -11.36
C ILE A 287 -0.05 10.72 -12.52
N THR A 288 -0.70 10.07 -13.48
CA THR A 288 -1.49 10.76 -14.53
C THR A 288 -2.90 10.99 -14.00
N PRO A 289 -3.30 12.25 -13.72
CA PRO A 289 -4.65 12.54 -13.29
C PRO A 289 -5.65 12.09 -14.36
N LEU A 290 -6.77 11.52 -13.91
CA LEU A 290 -7.90 11.30 -14.81
C LEU A 290 -8.36 12.64 -15.40
N PRO A 291 -8.81 12.69 -16.67
CA PRO A 291 -9.54 13.82 -17.19
C PRO A 291 -10.83 13.95 -16.35
N PHE A 292 -10.82 14.82 -15.36
CA PHE A 292 -11.95 15.05 -14.48
C PHE A 292 -12.96 15.93 -15.20
N GLU A 293 -13.99 15.32 -15.77
CA GLU A 293 -15.20 16.07 -16.15
C GLU A 293 -16.09 16.23 -14.92
N PRO A 294 -16.40 17.46 -14.47
CA PRO A 294 -17.33 17.67 -13.37
C PRO A 294 -18.67 17.01 -13.69
N GLY A 295 -19.08 16.03 -12.87
CA GLY A 295 -20.36 15.33 -13.03
C GLY A 295 -20.27 13.89 -13.59
N VAL A 296 -19.11 13.45 -14.06
CA VAL A 296 -18.92 12.03 -14.38
C VAL A 296 -18.70 11.25 -13.09
N ARG A 297 -19.67 10.43 -12.70
CA ARG A 297 -19.47 9.44 -11.65
C ARG A 297 -18.64 8.30 -12.24
N LEU A 298 -17.42 8.11 -11.71
CA LEU A 298 -16.67 6.89 -11.97
C LEU A 298 -17.48 5.73 -11.35
N THR A 299 -18.05 4.90 -12.21
CA THR A 299 -18.74 3.68 -11.76
C THR A 299 -17.68 2.61 -11.62
N ALA A 300 -17.31 2.30 -10.39
CA ALA A 300 -16.49 1.12 -10.11
C ALA A 300 -17.11 -0.13 -10.74
N ALA A 301 -16.26 -1.06 -11.14
CA ALA A 301 -16.68 -2.40 -11.52
C ALA A 301 -17.57 -2.96 -10.42
N ARG A 302 -18.66 -3.64 -10.79
CA ARG A 302 -19.56 -4.27 -9.82
C ARG A 302 -18.75 -5.22 -8.98
N CYS A 303 -18.80 -5.05 -7.65
CA CYS A 303 -18.24 -6.03 -6.74
C CYS A 303 -18.81 -7.39 -7.10
N SER A 304 -17.96 -8.33 -7.51
CA SER A 304 -18.42 -9.66 -7.85
C SER A 304 -19.06 -10.27 -6.61
N ALA A 305 -20.37 -10.54 -6.68
CA ALA A 305 -21.03 -11.37 -5.68
C ALA A 305 -20.30 -12.72 -5.66
N ARG A 306 -19.75 -13.07 -4.49
CA ARG A 306 -19.23 -14.42 -4.24
C ARG A 306 -20.37 -15.39 -4.01
#